data_75782f259a70a8e0c6c17e71d70fe723
#
_entry.id   75782f259a70a8e0c6c17e71d70fe723
#
_cell.length_a   1.000
_cell.length_b   1.000
_cell.length_c   1.000
_cell.angle_alpha   90.00
_cell.angle_beta   90.00
_cell.angle_gamma   90.00
#
_symmetry.space_group_name_H-M   'P 1'
#
loop_
_entity.id
_entity.type
_entity.pdbx_description
1 polymer ?
#
loop_
_entity_poly.entity_id
_entity_poly.type
_entity_poly.pdbx_seq_one_letter_code
_entity_poly.pdbx_strand_id
1 'polypeptide(L)'
;DLTFTCVQEARPPLSPETQQLYLYAYYHDLHNMWLGKKGDDVWKSTERYYRISAANGDYKANVRLQYLIESGRIIVKKPQKAVYELNKALEKQLPATAYYNLYDYLTNGYGVKTEKGGRFAYLRKAADLGSREAQYELAMILSSLDDDETFTLRIELYKKLLHCASIQGFGQASAVLGSQYQFEEKYNEAVNSFHQGTKNGNALSARFLRDGFEKGIKPDNKVDYLALSPDPERLKRYEMIEEYLYDNSYLNPTVPDLDEIVPLPPAKLPAWDGKIAFQRWYEGASPPKPSEELMQQLADQAGLDVNTGLPKK
;
A
#
# COMPACT_ATOMS: atom_id res chain seq x y z
N ASP A 1 20.64 -14.28 -11.55
CA ASP A 1 21.38 -13.73 -10.42
C ASP A 1 20.51 -13.80 -9.16
N LEU A 2 20.96 -14.54 -8.15
CA LEU A 2 20.28 -14.76 -6.86
C LEU A 2 20.85 -13.84 -5.76
N THR A 3 21.22 -12.62 -6.10
CA THR A 3 21.67 -11.59 -5.16
C THR A 3 20.63 -10.49 -5.03
N PHE A 4 20.49 -9.92 -3.84
CA PHE A 4 19.62 -8.80 -3.56
C PHE A 4 20.14 -7.98 -2.38
N THR A 5 20.17 -6.67 -2.54
CA THR A 5 20.42 -5.72 -1.47
C THR A 5 19.12 -4.94 -1.21
N CYS A 6 18.69 -4.89 0.06
CA CYS A 6 17.47 -4.14 0.40
C CYS A 6 17.68 -2.65 0.12
N VAL A 7 16.91 -2.14 -0.81
CA VAL A 7 16.79 -0.72 -1.13
C VAL A 7 15.34 -0.31 -0.86
N GLN A 8 15.17 0.82 -0.20
CA GLN A 8 13.86 1.45 -0.02
C GLN A 8 13.74 2.60 -1.00
N GLU A 9 12.63 2.68 -1.72
CA GLU A 9 12.40 3.79 -2.63
C GLU A 9 12.30 5.11 -1.86
N ALA A 10 13.19 6.04 -2.17
CA ALA A 10 13.13 7.38 -1.60
C ALA A 10 11.87 8.11 -2.09
N ARG A 11 11.09 8.65 -1.16
CA ARG A 11 9.90 9.42 -1.46
C ARG A 11 10.19 10.90 -1.31
N PRO A 12 10.12 11.69 -2.40
CA PRO A 12 10.36 13.13 -2.33
C PRO A 12 9.39 13.81 -1.36
N PRO A 13 9.81 14.88 -0.67
CA PRO A 13 8.91 15.67 0.14
C PRO A 13 7.81 16.30 -0.73
N LEU A 14 6.59 16.34 -0.19
CA LEU A 14 5.43 16.93 -0.84
C LEU A 14 5.20 18.35 -0.34
N SER A 15 4.81 19.27 -1.23
CA SER A 15 4.46 20.63 -0.82
C SER A 15 3.15 20.63 -0.01
N PRO A 16 2.99 21.50 1.01
CA PRO A 16 1.73 21.65 1.72
C PRO A 16 0.55 22.00 0.80
N GLU A 17 0.79 22.76 -0.23
CA GLU A 17 -0.21 23.21 -1.19
C GLU A 17 -0.77 22.04 -2.01
N THR A 18 0.08 21.21 -2.59
CA THR A 18 -0.37 20.03 -3.34
C THR A 18 -1.05 19.02 -2.44
N GLN A 19 -0.59 18.87 -1.20
CA GLN A 19 -1.21 17.97 -0.22
C GLN A 19 -2.63 18.41 0.16
N GLN A 20 -2.93 19.72 0.21
CA GLN A 20 -4.29 20.19 0.43
C GLN A 20 -5.25 19.69 -0.66
N LEU A 21 -4.83 19.77 -1.92
CA LEU A 21 -5.63 19.28 -3.05
C LEU A 21 -5.82 17.76 -2.95
N TYR A 22 -4.73 17.03 -2.72
CA TYR A 22 -4.76 15.58 -2.61
C TYR A 22 -5.67 15.12 -1.47
N LEU A 23 -5.51 15.66 -0.27
CA LEU A 23 -6.29 15.21 0.91
C LEU A 23 -7.78 15.51 0.76
N TYR A 24 -8.13 16.68 0.20
CA TYR A 24 -9.52 17.02 -0.08
C TYR A 24 -10.15 16.03 -1.09
N ALA A 25 -9.47 15.79 -2.21
CA ALA A 25 -9.93 14.84 -3.22
C ALA A 25 -10.01 13.42 -2.65
N TYR A 26 -9.00 12.99 -1.93
CA TYR A 26 -8.90 11.64 -1.37
C TYR A 26 -9.99 11.33 -0.35
N TYR A 27 -10.33 12.28 0.54
CA TYR A 27 -11.44 12.12 1.48
C TYR A 27 -12.77 11.86 0.74
N HIS A 28 -13.10 12.68 -0.26
CA HIS A 28 -14.34 12.53 -1.03
C HIS A 28 -14.34 11.30 -1.93
N ASP A 29 -13.21 10.96 -2.51
CA ASP A 29 -12.97 9.74 -3.26
C ASP A 29 -13.26 8.50 -2.40
N LEU A 30 -12.64 8.38 -1.23
CA LEU A 30 -12.85 7.24 -0.34
C LEU A 30 -14.31 7.10 0.09
N HIS A 31 -15.02 8.19 0.37
CA HIS A 31 -16.43 8.17 0.71
C HIS A 31 -17.35 7.79 -0.47
N ASN A 32 -16.83 7.81 -1.70
CA ASN A 32 -17.56 7.39 -2.91
C ASN A 32 -17.22 5.97 -3.38
N MET A 33 -16.26 5.30 -2.74
CA MET A 33 -15.75 4.00 -3.20
C MET A 33 -16.81 2.89 -3.19
N TRP A 34 -17.69 2.88 -2.19
CA TRP A 34 -18.68 1.82 -2.03
C TRP A 34 -19.94 2.02 -2.88
N LEU A 35 -20.49 3.24 -2.86
CA LEU A 35 -21.77 3.55 -3.52
C LEU A 35 -21.62 4.26 -4.86
N GLY A 36 -20.42 4.74 -5.16
CA GLY A 36 -20.16 5.52 -6.36
C GLY A 36 -20.26 4.69 -7.64
N LYS A 37 -20.82 5.31 -8.68
CA LYS A 37 -20.90 4.73 -10.02
C LYS A 37 -19.75 5.22 -10.88
N LYS A 38 -19.30 4.41 -11.82
CA LYS A 38 -18.28 4.82 -12.80
C LYS A 38 -18.70 6.09 -13.51
N GLY A 39 -17.82 7.09 -13.52
CA GLY A 39 -18.05 8.38 -14.18
C GLY A 39 -19.09 9.27 -13.53
N ASP A 40 -19.43 9.06 -12.25
CA ASP A 40 -20.34 9.93 -11.52
C ASP A 40 -19.73 11.31 -11.21
N ASP A 41 -20.54 12.20 -10.66
CA ASP A 41 -20.14 13.59 -10.45
C ASP A 41 -19.06 13.74 -9.37
N VAL A 42 -18.98 12.82 -8.40
CA VAL A 42 -17.91 12.85 -7.39
C VAL A 42 -16.57 12.59 -8.04
N TRP A 43 -16.47 11.55 -8.89
CA TRP A 43 -15.24 11.25 -9.62
C TRP A 43 -14.85 12.41 -10.57
N LYS A 44 -15.81 13.01 -11.27
CA LYS A 44 -15.56 14.17 -12.14
C LYS A 44 -15.07 15.38 -11.34
N SER A 45 -15.66 15.64 -10.17
CA SER A 45 -15.30 16.79 -9.34
C SER A 45 -13.92 16.64 -8.68
N THR A 46 -13.51 15.41 -8.31
CA THR A 46 -12.21 15.15 -7.69
C THR A 46 -11.08 15.10 -8.71
N GLU A 47 -11.36 14.80 -9.99
CA GLU A 47 -10.35 14.64 -11.04
C GLU A 47 -9.43 15.86 -11.17
N ARG A 48 -9.96 17.07 -11.21
CA ARG A 48 -9.15 18.28 -11.37
C ARG A 48 -8.16 18.47 -10.22
N TYR A 49 -8.56 18.17 -8.99
CA TYR A 49 -7.66 18.26 -7.82
C TYR A 49 -6.50 17.28 -7.94
N TYR A 50 -6.77 16.04 -8.30
CA TYR A 50 -5.72 15.05 -8.53
C TYR A 50 -4.78 15.43 -9.67
N ARG A 51 -5.31 15.92 -10.80
CA ARG A 51 -4.50 16.31 -11.96
C ARG A 51 -3.59 17.48 -11.65
N ILE A 52 -4.12 18.53 -11.02
CA ILE A 52 -3.34 19.72 -10.66
C ILE A 52 -2.29 19.38 -9.60
N SER A 53 -2.65 18.60 -8.58
CA SER A 53 -1.72 18.13 -7.56
C SER A 53 -0.58 17.30 -8.14
N ALA A 54 -0.91 16.30 -8.97
CA ALA A 54 0.07 15.42 -9.61
C ALA A 54 1.02 16.19 -10.54
N ALA A 55 0.51 17.14 -11.33
CA ALA A 55 1.32 17.95 -12.23
C ALA A 55 2.29 18.89 -11.49
N ASN A 56 1.99 19.21 -10.24
CA ASN A 56 2.86 19.99 -9.35
C ASN A 56 3.71 19.10 -8.42
N GLY A 57 3.85 17.81 -8.71
CA GLY A 57 4.81 16.94 -8.07
C GLY A 57 4.27 16.05 -6.95
N ASP A 58 2.95 15.99 -6.74
CA ASP A 58 2.37 15.06 -5.78
C ASP A 58 2.25 13.65 -6.39
N TYR A 59 3.19 12.77 -6.04
CA TYR A 59 3.20 11.40 -6.53
C TYR A 59 2.01 10.56 -6.01
N LYS A 60 1.45 10.90 -4.84
CA LYS A 60 0.26 10.20 -4.31
C LYS A 60 -0.95 10.49 -5.19
N ALA A 61 -1.11 11.75 -5.60
CA ALA A 61 -2.16 12.14 -6.52
C ALA A 61 -1.99 11.46 -7.88
N ASN A 62 -0.76 11.37 -8.39
CA ASN A 62 -0.47 10.68 -9.64
C ASN A 62 -0.86 9.19 -9.58
N VAL A 63 -0.41 8.47 -8.57
CA VAL A 63 -0.70 7.03 -8.39
C VAL A 63 -2.21 6.80 -8.24
N ARG A 64 -2.89 7.65 -7.43
CA ARG A 64 -4.34 7.52 -7.25
C ARG A 64 -5.11 7.79 -8.53
N LEU A 65 -4.71 8.78 -9.30
CA LEU A 65 -5.31 9.11 -10.59
C LEU A 65 -5.16 7.96 -11.59
N GLN A 66 -3.99 7.33 -11.68
CA GLN A 66 -3.80 6.13 -12.50
C GLN A 66 -4.81 5.04 -12.14
N TYR A 67 -4.94 4.71 -10.85
CA TYR A 67 -5.90 3.73 -10.36
C TYR A 67 -7.35 4.09 -10.72
N LEU A 68 -7.78 5.34 -10.54
CA LEU A 68 -9.15 5.78 -10.82
C LEU A 68 -9.47 5.73 -12.31
N ILE A 69 -8.50 6.02 -13.18
CA ILE A 69 -8.66 5.91 -14.64
C ILE A 69 -8.67 4.43 -15.07
N GLU A 70 -7.73 3.63 -14.58
CA GLU A 70 -7.63 2.20 -14.91
C GLU A 70 -8.89 1.43 -14.50
N SER A 71 -9.41 1.70 -13.30
CA SER A 71 -10.64 1.09 -12.80
C SER A 71 -11.92 1.62 -13.47
N GLY A 72 -11.80 2.64 -14.34
CA GLY A 72 -12.93 3.27 -15.04
C GLY A 72 -13.81 4.17 -14.17
N ARG A 73 -13.37 4.49 -12.94
CA ARG A 73 -14.08 5.45 -12.08
C ARG A 73 -14.01 6.86 -12.67
N ILE A 74 -12.84 7.29 -13.08
CA ILE A 74 -12.65 8.48 -13.91
C ILE A 74 -12.64 8.03 -15.38
N ILE A 75 -13.59 8.52 -16.17
CA ILE A 75 -13.75 8.14 -17.57
C ILE A 75 -12.99 9.12 -18.46
N VAL A 76 -12.03 8.59 -19.22
CA VAL A 76 -11.27 9.35 -20.22
C VAL A 76 -11.33 8.65 -21.59
N LYS A 77 -11.14 9.41 -22.69
CA LYS A 77 -11.26 8.87 -24.06
C LYS A 77 -10.25 7.76 -24.39
N LYS A 78 -9.03 7.88 -23.85
CA LYS A 78 -7.91 6.95 -24.12
C LYS A 78 -7.25 6.58 -22.79
N PRO A 79 -7.88 5.72 -21.96
CA PRO A 79 -7.44 5.45 -20.60
C PRO A 79 -6.01 4.86 -20.55
N GLN A 80 -5.68 3.91 -21.39
CA GLN A 80 -4.35 3.30 -21.43
C GLN A 80 -3.26 4.32 -21.75
N LYS A 81 -3.51 5.24 -22.70
CA LYS A 81 -2.57 6.32 -23.00
C LYS A 81 -2.42 7.30 -21.84
N ALA A 82 -3.54 7.68 -21.21
CA ALA A 82 -3.53 8.60 -20.07
C ALA A 82 -2.74 8.03 -18.89
N VAL A 83 -2.96 6.76 -18.55
CA VAL A 83 -2.22 6.06 -17.50
C VAL A 83 -0.74 5.94 -17.83
N TYR A 84 -0.40 5.62 -19.07
CA TYR A 84 1.00 5.55 -19.52
C TYR A 84 1.74 6.90 -19.37
N GLU A 85 1.11 7.99 -19.79
CA GLU A 85 1.72 9.34 -19.66
C GLU A 85 1.86 9.76 -18.18
N LEU A 86 0.88 9.45 -17.33
CA LEU A 86 0.99 9.65 -15.88
C LEU A 86 2.16 8.84 -15.28
N ASN A 87 2.30 7.59 -15.69
CA ASN A 87 3.39 6.72 -15.21
C ASN A 87 4.77 7.21 -15.67
N LYS A 88 4.90 7.75 -16.88
CA LYS A 88 6.13 8.38 -17.35
C LYS A 88 6.49 9.62 -16.52
N ALA A 89 5.51 10.42 -16.14
CA ALA A 89 5.73 11.54 -15.24
C ALA A 89 6.15 11.08 -13.84
N LEU A 90 5.54 10.00 -13.35
CA LEU A 90 5.86 9.39 -12.06
C LEU A 90 7.30 8.87 -11.97
N GLU A 91 7.86 8.36 -13.06
CA GLU A 91 9.24 7.82 -13.11
C GLU A 91 10.29 8.81 -12.61
N LYS A 92 10.06 10.11 -12.80
CA LYS A 92 10.97 11.16 -12.34
C LYS A 92 11.02 11.28 -10.82
N GLN A 93 9.98 10.86 -10.11
CA GLN A 93 9.83 10.99 -8.67
C GLN A 93 9.96 9.64 -7.96
N LEU A 94 9.30 8.61 -8.49
CA LEU A 94 9.25 7.25 -7.97
C LEU A 94 9.59 6.25 -9.08
N PRO A 95 10.86 6.14 -9.49
CA PRO A 95 11.26 5.25 -10.58
C PRO A 95 10.95 3.79 -10.30
N ALA A 96 11.15 3.31 -9.07
CA ALA A 96 10.85 1.93 -8.70
C ALA A 96 9.36 1.61 -8.86
N THR A 97 8.48 2.47 -8.35
CA THR A 97 7.03 2.35 -8.51
C THR A 97 6.63 2.39 -9.98
N ALA A 98 7.19 3.31 -10.77
CA ALA A 98 6.90 3.42 -12.19
C ALA A 98 7.30 2.17 -12.99
N TYR A 99 8.44 1.56 -12.70
CA TYR A 99 8.86 0.30 -13.33
C TYR A 99 7.99 -0.89 -12.91
N TYR A 100 7.55 -0.94 -11.65
CA TYR A 100 6.59 -1.95 -11.22
C TYR A 100 5.25 -1.81 -11.95
N ASN A 101 4.74 -0.58 -12.11
CA ASN A 101 3.52 -0.32 -12.87
C ASN A 101 3.66 -0.80 -14.33
N LEU A 102 4.83 -0.61 -14.96
CA LEU A 102 5.08 -1.15 -16.30
C LEU A 102 5.04 -2.69 -16.32
N TYR A 103 5.61 -3.35 -15.33
CA TYR A 103 5.51 -4.81 -15.19
C TYR A 103 4.05 -5.25 -15.10
N ASP A 104 3.25 -4.58 -14.26
CA ASP A 104 1.83 -4.89 -14.07
C ASP A 104 1.03 -4.66 -15.37
N TYR A 105 1.23 -3.53 -16.04
CA TYR A 105 0.58 -3.22 -17.31
C TYR A 105 0.93 -4.23 -18.41
N LEU A 106 2.18 -4.66 -18.47
CA LEU A 106 2.62 -5.71 -19.41
C LEU A 106 2.02 -7.07 -19.07
N THR A 107 1.87 -7.39 -17.79
CA THR A 107 1.28 -8.64 -17.32
C THR A 107 -0.20 -8.71 -17.68
N ASN A 108 -0.92 -7.60 -17.54
CA ASN A 108 -2.36 -7.49 -17.79
C ASN A 108 -2.69 -7.09 -19.24
N GLY A 109 -1.70 -6.86 -20.09
CA GLY A 109 -1.91 -6.41 -21.49
C GLY A 109 -2.50 -5.00 -21.58
N TYR A 110 -2.24 -4.14 -20.59
CA TYR A 110 -2.82 -2.81 -20.49
C TYR A 110 -2.00 -1.75 -21.25
N GLY A 111 -2.25 -1.63 -22.56
CA GLY A 111 -1.73 -0.52 -23.38
C GLY A 111 -0.24 -0.54 -23.69
N VAL A 112 0.49 -1.54 -23.22
CA VAL A 112 1.95 -1.68 -23.42
C VAL A 112 2.22 -3.05 -24.03
N LYS A 113 3.14 -3.09 -25.00
CA LYS A 113 3.60 -4.33 -25.61
C LYS A 113 5.10 -4.48 -25.40
N THR A 114 5.55 -5.70 -25.15
CA THR A 114 6.96 -6.02 -25.02
C THR A 114 7.27 -7.36 -25.66
N GLU A 115 8.57 -7.65 -25.81
CA GLU A 115 9.07 -8.97 -26.19
C GLU A 115 8.82 -10.00 -25.09
N LYS A 116 8.83 -11.28 -25.48
CA LYS A 116 8.63 -12.39 -24.53
C LYS A 116 9.66 -12.31 -23.39
N GLY A 117 9.15 -12.27 -22.16
CA GLY A 117 9.98 -12.19 -20.96
C GLY A 117 10.42 -10.80 -20.56
N GLY A 118 10.24 -9.76 -21.37
CA GLY A 118 10.65 -8.39 -21.08
C GLY A 118 10.04 -7.80 -19.82
N ARG A 119 8.81 -8.22 -19.46
CA ARG A 119 8.16 -7.77 -18.20
C ARG A 119 8.99 -8.09 -16.96
N PHE A 120 9.68 -9.22 -16.91
CA PHE A 120 10.49 -9.62 -15.75
C PHE A 120 11.73 -8.74 -15.57
N ALA A 121 12.26 -8.16 -16.64
CA ALA A 121 13.33 -7.16 -16.53
C ALA A 121 12.85 -5.91 -15.80
N TYR A 122 11.62 -5.46 -16.05
CA TYR A 122 11.00 -4.36 -15.31
C TYR A 122 10.73 -4.72 -13.85
N LEU A 123 10.25 -5.94 -13.58
CA LEU A 123 10.04 -6.43 -12.21
C LEU A 123 11.35 -6.42 -11.42
N ARG A 124 12.42 -7.01 -11.96
CA ARG A 124 13.74 -7.02 -11.32
C ARG A 124 14.28 -5.62 -11.09
N LYS A 125 14.22 -4.76 -12.10
CA LYS A 125 14.66 -3.36 -11.99
C LYS A 125 13.86 -2.60 -10.92
N ALA A 126 12.55 -2.79 -10.87
CA ALA A 126 11.70 -2.18 -9.84
C ALA A 126 12.10 -2.64 -8.43
N ALA A 127 12.31 -3.94 -8.23
CA ALA A 127 12.73 -4.49 -6.95
C ALA A 127 14.10 -3.94 -6.49
N ASP A 128 15.07 -3.89 -7.39
CA ASP A 128 16.42 -3.38 -7.11
C ASP A 128 16.43 -1.87 -6.83
N LEU A 129 15.48 -1.11 -7.39
CA LEU A 129 15.29 0.31 -7.12
C LEU A 129 14.45 0.60 -5.87
N GLY A 130 13.86 -0.42 -5.26
CA GLY A 130 13.19 -0.30 -3.98
C GLY A 130 11.66 -0.38 -4.01
N SER A 131 11.03 -0.81 -5.12
CA SER A 131 9.58 -1.05 -5.11
C SER A 131 9.23 -2.21 -4.18
N ARG A 132 8.45 -1.92 -3.15
CA ARG A 132 7.97 -2.92 -2.20
C ARG A 132 7.05 -3.97 -2.84
N GLU A 133 6.23 -3.56 -3.79
CA GLU A 133 5.37 -4.43 -4.56
C GLU A 133 6.20 -5.41 -5.41
N ALA A 134 7.22 -4.89 -6.09
CA ALA A 134 8.13 -5.71 -6.90
C ALA A 134 8.97 -6.67 -6.06
N GLN A 135 9.43 -6.25 -4.89
CA GLN A 135 10.16 -7.09 -3.94
C GLN A 135 9.29 -8.25 -3.47
N TYR A 136 8.04 -7.99 -3.12
CA TYR A 136 7.08 -9.03 -2.75
C TYR A 136 6.82 -9.99 -3.91
N GLU A 137 6.50 -9.49 -5.10
CA GLU A 137 6.21 -10.30 -6.28
C GLU A 137 7.40 -11.20 -6.65
N LEU A 138 8.61 -10.63 -6.63
CA LEU A 138 9.84 -11.40 -6.87
C LEU A 138 10.04 -12.50 -5.82
N ALA A 139 9.76 -12.22 -4.55
CA ALA A 139 9.80 -13.23 -3.49
C ALA A 139 8.82 -14.38 -3.77
N MET A 140 7.59 -14.07 -4.17
CA MET A 140 6.58 -15.07 -4.48
C MET A 140 6.97 -15.93 -5.69
N ILE A 141 7.56 -15.33 -6.72
CA ILE A 141 8.11 -16.08 -7.87
C ILE A 141 9.21 -17.05 -7.41
N LEU A 142 10.16 -16.57 -6.59
CA LEU A 142 11.24 -17.41 -6.07
C LEU A 142 10.73 -18.59 -5.23
N SER A 143 9.67 -18.40 -4.45
CA SER A 143 9.06 -19.46 -3.65
C SER A 143 8.38 -20.53 -4.48
N SER A 144 7.93 -20.20 -5.69
CA SER A 144 7.23 -21.13 -6.60
C SER A 144 8.16 -21.99 -7.47
N LEU A 145 9.46 -21.72 -7.45
CA LEU A 145 10.42 -22.49 -8.23
C LEU A 145 10.68 -23.85 -7.56
N ASP A 146 10.61 -24.92 -8.35
CA ASP A 146 10.89 -26.28 -7.94
C ASP A 146 12.32 -26.68 -8.36
N ASP A 147 13.28 -26.36 -7.49
CA ASP A 147 14.71 -26.59 -7.70
C ASP A 147 15.43 -26.77 -6.35
N ASP A 148 15.81 -28.00 -6.05
CA ASP A 148 16.44 -28.36 -4.80
C ASP A 148 17.85 -27.77 -4.63
N GLU A 149 18.60 -27.62 -5.72
CA GLU A 149 19.99 -27.13 -5.69
C GLU A 149 20.09 -25.71 -5.15
N THR A 150 19.11 -24.85 -5.49
CA THR A 150 19.10 -23.46 -5.05
C THR A 150 18.17 -23.20 -3.88
N PHE A 151 17.52 -24.20 -3.32
CA PHE A 151 16.47 -24.04 -2.30
C PHE A 151 16.90 -23.14 -1.12
N THR A 152 18.03 -23.47 -0.47
CA THR A 152 18.52 -22.71 0.69
C THR A 152 18.78 -21.24 0.33
N LEU A 153 19.42 -21.00 -0.81
CA LEU A 153 19.73 -19.64 -1.28
C LEU A 153 18.44 -18.87 -1.63
N ARG A 154 17.47 -19.56 -2.25
CA ARG A 154 16.17 -18.94 -2.58
C ARG A 154 15.38 -18.56 -1.33
N ILE A 155 15.35 -19.39 -0.30
CA ILE A 155 14.66 -19.08 0.96
C ILE A 155 15.30 -17.90 1.69
N GLU A 156 16.63 -17.80 1.70
CA GLU A 156 17.32 -16.64 2.26
C GLU A 156 16.99 -15.34 1.48
N LEU A 157 16.99 -15.41 0.16
CA LEU A 157 16.64 -14.29 -0.71
C LEU A 157 15.15 -13.90 -0.57
N TYR A 158 14.28 -14.88 -0.51
CA TYR A 158 12.85 -14.73 -0.24
C TYR A 158 12.59 -13.94 1.05
N LYS A 159 13.22 -14.35 2.16
CA LYS A 159 13.08 -13.62 3.44
C LYS A 159 13.62 -12.19 3.37
N LYS A 160 14.75 -11.96 2.70
CA LYS A 160 15.29 -10.59 2.50
C LYS A 160 14.36 -9.68 1.71
N LEU A 161 13.79 -10.19 0.63
CA LEU A 161 12.82 -9.46 -0.21
C LEU A 161 11.55 -9.14 0.57
N LEU A 162 10.98 -10.11 1.28
CA LEU A 162 9.79 -9.91 2.11
C LEU A 162 10.03 -8.91 3.24
N HIS A 163 11.19 -9.01 3.90
CA HIS A 163 11.55 -8.06 4.95
C HIS A 163 11.64 -6.64 4.40
N CYS A 164 12.31 -6.46 3.28
CA CYS A 164 12.46 -5.16 2.63
C CYS A 164 11.11 -4.55 2.22
N ALA A 165 10.22 -5.35 1.67
CA ALA A 165 8.86 -4.93 1.33
C ALA A 165 8.02 -4.59 2.58
N SER A 166 8.14 -5.40 3.62
CA SER A 166 7.42 -5.24 4.89
C SER A 166 7.72 -3.90 5.58
N ILE A 167 9.00 -3.57 5.73
CA ILE A 167 9.41 -2.31 6.38
C ILE A 167 9.04 -1.06 5.59
N GLN A 168 8.75 -1.21 4.30
CA GLN A 168 8.23 -0.15 3.43
C GLN A 168 6.69 -0.03 3.45
N GLY A 169 6.01 -0.83 4.26
CA GLY A 169 4.55 -0.74 4.43
C GLY A 169 3.75 -1.75 3.61
N PHE A 170 4.35 -2.80 3.04
CA PHE A 170 3.62 -3.83 2.29
C PHE A 170 3.12 -4.94 3.22
N GLY A 171 1.84 -4.88 3.59
CA GLY A 171 1.25 -5.73 4.61
C GLY A 171 1.25 -7.22 4.27
N GLN A 172 1.05 -7.59 3.01
CA GLN A 172 1.12 -8.98 2.56
C GLN A 172 2.53 -9.57 2.77
N ALA A 173 3.57 -8.80 2.50
CA ALA A 173 4.95 -9.24 2.77
C ALA A 173 5.18 -9.50 4.25
N SER A 174 4.63 -8.64 5.12
CA SER A 174 4.72 -8.82 6.58
C SER A 174 4.04 -10.11 7.03
N ALA A 175 2.83 -10.39 6.54
CA ALA A 175 2.08 -11.60 6.88
C ALA A 175 2.81 -12.87 6.43
N VAL A 176 3.30 -12.90 5.20
CA VAL A 176 4.02 -14.04 4.64
C VAL A 176 5.34 -14.29 5.37
N LEU A 177 6.08 -13.21 5.66
CA LEU A 177 7.33 -13.29 6.44
C LEU A 177 7.09 -13.79 7.87
N GLY A 178 6.03 -13.29 8.53
CA GLY A 178 5.62 -13.75 9.85
C GLY A 178 5.29 -15.24 9.87
N SER A 179 4.55 -15.73 8.87
CA SER A 179 4.24 -17.16 8.72
C SER A 179 5.49 -18.00 8.47
N GLN A 180 6.44 -17.50 7.69
CA GLN A 180 7.73 -18.18 7.47
C GLN A 180 8.52 -18.31 8.78
N TYR A 181 8.62 -17.24 9.57
CA TYR A 181 9.27 -17.28 10.87
C TYR A 181 8.55 -18.19 11.86
N GLN A 182 7.22 -18.20 11.86
CA GLN A 182 6.44 -19.10 12.70
C GLN A 182 6.71 -20.57 12.34
N PHE A 183 6.76 -20.89 11.05
CA PHE A 183 7.14 -22.24 10.59
C PHE A 183 8.55 -22.65 11.04
N GLU A 184 9.49 -21.69 11.06
CA GLU A 184 10.85 -21.88 11.55
C GLU A 184 10.96 -21.86 13.09
N GLU A 185 9.83 -21.76 13.80
CA GLU A 185 9.76 -21.63 15.27
C GLU A 185 10.50 -20.39 15.84
N LYS A 186 10.69 -19.37 15.01
CA LYS A 186 11.25 -18.06 15.36
C LYS A 186 10.10 -17.12 15.76
N TYR A 187 9.53 -17.39 16.94
CA TYR A 187 8.28 -16.74 17.35
C TYR A 187 8.38 -15.23 17.60
N ASN A 188 9.52 -14.76 18.12
CA ASN A 188 9.72 -13.31 18.29
C ASN A 188 9.72 -12.57 16.95
N GLU A 189 10.41 -13.12 15.96
CA GLU A 189 10.45 -12.56 14.60
C GLU A 189 9.09 -12.65 13.93
N ALA A 190 8.35 -13.73 14.15
CA ALA A 190 6.99 -13.89 13.65
C ALA A 190 6.05 -12.85 14.23
N VAL A 191 6.03 -12.68 15.55
CA VAL A 191 5.21 -11.67 16.25
C VAL A 191 5.53 -10.27 15.76
N ASN A 192 6.81 -9.89 15.64
CA ASN A 192 7.21 -8.59 15.13
C ASN A 192 6.77 -8.37 13.68
N SER A 193 6.85 -9.40 12.84
CA SER A 193 6.38 -9.32 11.44
C SER A 193 4.87 -9.16 11.34
N PHE A 194 4.08 -9.88 12.14
CA PHE A 194 2.64 -9.70 12.19
C PHE A 194 2.23 -8.36 12.79
N HIS A 195 2.97 -7.85 13.76
CA HIS A 195 2.75 -6.51 14.29
C HIS A 195 2.99 -5.44 13.21
N GLN A 196 4.10 -5.55 12.47
CA GLN A 196 4.36 -4.69 11.32
C GLN A 196 3.28 -4.83 10.24
N GLY A 197 2.81 -6.05 9.97
CA GLY A 197 1.73 -6.32 9.02
C GLY A 197 0.42 -5.65 9.43
N THR A 198 0.08 -5.66 10.70
CA THR A 198 -1.09 -4.96 11.24
C THR A 198 -0.96 -3.45 11.07
N LYS A 199 0.20 -2.87 11.37
CA LYS A 199 0.50 -1.46 11.07
C LYS A 199 0.31 -1.12 9.60
N ASN A 200 0.72 -2.02 8.72
CA ASN A 200 0.61 -1.88 7.27
C ASN A 200 -0.82 -2.12 6.73
N GLY A 201 -1.79 -2.36 7.61
CA GLY A 201 -3.19 -2.55 7.24
C GLY A 201 -3.57 -3.96 6.82
N ASN A 202 -2.77 -4.96 7.16
CA ASN A 202 -3.04 -6.36 6.83
C ASN A 202 -3.90 -7.02 7.90
N ALA A 203 -5.16 -7.32 7.58
CA ALA A 203 -6.11 -7.96 8.49
C ALA A 203 -5.66 -9.36 8.94
N LEU A 204 -5.03 -10.12 8.04
CA LEU A 204 -4.53 -11.46 8.37
C LEU A 204 -3.44 -11.42 9.45
N SER A 205 -2.56 -10.44 9.40
CA SER A 205 -1.53 -10.23 10.44
C SER A 205 -2.16 -9.93 11.80
N ALA A 206 -3.21 -9.12 11.85
CA ALA A 206 -3.97 -8.86 13.07
C ALA A 206 -4.64 -10.13 13.62
N ARG A 207 -5.18 -10.97 12.72
CA ARG A 207 -5.75 -12.28 13.08
C ARG A 207 -4.73 -13.20 13.73
N PHE A 208 -3.56 -13.35 13.15
CA PHE A 208 -2.51 -14.21 13.73
C PHE A 208 -2.13 -13.77 15.15
N LEU A 209 -2.04 -12.46 15.40
CA LEU A 209 -1.77 -11.94 16.74
C LEU A 209 -2.97 -12.16 17.68
N ARG A 210 -4.19 -11.92 17.24
CA ARG A 210 -5.41 -12.23 18.00
C ARG A 210 -5.39 -13.67 18.49
N ASP A 211 -5.22 -14.61 17.55
CA ASP A 211 -5.24 -16.05 17.84
C ASP A 211 -4.07 -16.46 18.72
N GLY A 212 -2.89 -15.87 18.52
CA GLY A 212 -1.70 -16.11 19.34
C GLY A 212 -1.84 -15.71 20.81
N PHE A 213 -2.72 -14.75 21.14
CA PHE A 213 -3.02 -14.35 22.53
C PHE A 213 -4.16 -15.16 23.16
N GLU A 214 -4.75 -16.10 22.45
CA GLU A 214 -5.84 -16.93 22.97
C GLU A 214 -5.35 -17.88 24.06
N LYS A 215 -6.23 -18.13 25.04
CA LYS A 215 -5.95 -19.07 26.14
C LYS A 215 -5.96 -20.52 25.65
N GLY A 216 -4.95 -21.27 26.03
CA GLY A 216 -4.90 -22.72 25.78
C GLY A 216 -4.24 -23.13 24.46
N ILE A 217 -3.72 -22.20 23.70
CA ILE A 217 -2.93 -22.49 22.51
C ILE A 217 -1.61 -23.19 22.93
N LYS A 218 -1.34 -24.35 22.35
CA LYS A 218 -0.19 -25.19 22.67
C LYS A 218 0.80 -25.23 21.49
N PRO A 219 2.07 -25.60 21.71
CA PRO A 219 3.11 -25.67 20.67
C PRO A 219 2.82 -26.63 19.51
N ASP A 220 1.93 -27.60 19.70
CA ASP A 220 1.49 -28.53 18.66
C ASP A 220 0.46 -27.90 17.71
N ASN A 221 -0.20 -26.82 18.10
CA ASN A 221 -0.99 -25.98 17.20
C ASN A 221 -0.07 -25.07 16.38
N LYS A 222 0.48 -25.58 15.29
CA LYS A 222 1.44 -24.87 14.44
C LYS A 222 0.85 -23.64 13.73
N VAL A 223 -0.47 -23.50 13.69
CA VAL A 223 -1.15 -22.40 13.01
C VAL A 223 -1.24 -21.17 13.91
N ASP A 224 -1.58 -21.36 15.19
CA ASP A 224 -1.91 -20.25 16.09
C ASP A 224 -0.83 -20.00 17.15
N TYR A 225 0.05 -20.97 17.38
CA TYR A 225 1.07 -20.84 18.43
C TYR A 225 2.18 -19.85 18.06
N LEU A 226 2.33 -18.83 18.91
CA LEU A 226 3.33 -17.76 18.77
C LEU A 226 4.20 -17.59 20.02
N ALA A 227 4.20 -18.57 20.93
CA ALA A 227 4.86 -18.50 22.24
C ALA A 227 4.48 -17.26 23.08
N LEU A 228 3.27 -16.76 22.90
CA LEU A 228 2.71 -15.63 23.64
C LEU A 228 1.94 -16.13 24.88
N SER A 229 1.97 -15.34 25.96
CA SER A 229 1.09 -15.55 27.09
C SER A 229 -0.32 -15.08 26.78
N PRO A 230 -1.36 -15.80 27.22
CA PRO A 230 -2.74 -15.37 27.03
C PRO A 230 -3.00 -13.96 27.52
N ASP A 231 -3.65 -13.15 26.72
CA ASP A 231 -3.98 -11.75 27.03
C ASP A 231 -5.34 -11.39 26.40
N PRO A 232 -6.44 -11.49 27.18
CA PRO A 232 -7.78 -11.23 26.66
C PRO A 232 -8.00 -9.81 26.14
N GLU A 233 -7.31 -8.82 26.71
CA GLU A 233 -7.49 -7.44 26.25
C GLU A 233 -6.74 -7.20 24.93
N ARG A 234 -5.52 -7.75 24.75
CA ARG A 234 -4.84 -7.72 23.46
C ARG A 234 -5.62 -8.49 22.40
N LEU A 235 -6.11 -9.67 22.71
CA LEU A 235 -6.97 -10.46 21.82
C LEU A 235 -8.13 -9.60 21.31
N LYS A 236 -8.89 -8.98 22.22
CA LYS A 236 -10.03 -8.12 21.86
C LYS A 236 -9.62 -6.94 20.98
N ARG A 237 -8.51 -6.27 21.28
CA ARG A 237 -8.05 -5.13 20.46
C ARG A 237 -7.64 -5.54 19.05
N TYR A 238 -6.92 -6.66 18.90
CA TYR A 238 -6.58 -7.19 17.58
C TYR A 238 -7.81 -7.66 16.81
N GLU A 239 -8.82 -8.24 17.47
CA GLU A 239 -10.10 -8.61 16.86
C GLU A 239 -10.80 -7.37 16.27
N MET A 240 -10.94 -6.30 17.04
CA MET A 240 -11.54 -5.05 16.58
C MET A 240 -10.78 -4.43 15.41
N ILE A 241 -9.44 -4.47 15.43
CA ILE A 241 -8.59 -3.96 14.35
C ILE A 241 -8.75 -4.85 13.11
N GLU A 242 -8.69 -6.18 13.27
CA GLU A 242 -8.90 -7.13 12.17
C GLU A 242 -10.24 -6.89 11.46
N GLU A 243 -11.33 -6.82 12.22
CA GLU A 243 -12.68 -6.59 11.69
C GLU A 243 -12.73 -5.27 10.90
N TYR A 244 -12.19 -4.19 11.46
CA TYR A 244 -12.16 -2.90 10.76
C TYR A 244 -11.35 -2.96 9.46
N LEU A 245 -10.17 -3.56 9.48
CA LEU A 245 -9.32 -3.69 8.29
C LEU A 245 -9.96 -4.57 7.21
N TYR A 246 -10.62 -5.65 7.62
CA TYR A 246 -11.29 -6.57 6.71
C TYR A 246 -12.54 -5.92 6.07
N ASP A 247 -13.43 -5.37 6.88
CA ASP A 247 -14.69 -4.78 6.42
C ASP A 247 -14.49 -3.53 5.56
N ASN A 248 -13.38 -2.82 5.78
CA ASN A 248 -13.04 -1.59 5.06
C ASN A 248 -11.83 -1.77 4.11
N SER A 249 -11.54 -2.99 3.69
CA SER A 249 -10.38 -3.29 2.82
C SER A 249 -10.36 -2.49 1.52
N TYR A 250 -11.52 -2.13 0.98
CA TYR A 250 -11.68 -1.29 -0.22
C TYR A 250 -11.18 0.16 -0.02
N LEU A 251 -11.03 0.63 1.22
CA LEU A 251 -10.45 1.93 1.58
C LEU A 251 -8.92 1.85 1.78
N ASN A 252 -8.37 0.65 1.82
CA ASN A 252 -6.95 0.39 2.08
C ASN A 252 -6.43 1.07 3.36
N PRO A 253 -7.07 0.88 4.53
CA PRO A 253 -6.67 1.51 5.78
C PRO A 253 -5.33 0.96 6.28
N THR A 254 -4.59 1.79 7.02
CA THR A 254 -3.39 1.42 7.76
C THR A 254 -3.53 1.78 9.23
N VAL A 255 -2.67 1.23 10.08
CA VAL A 255 -2.71 1.44 11.54
C VAL A 255 -1.36 1.99 12.02
N PRO A 256 -0.97 3.21 11.62
CA PRO A 256 0.32 3.78 12.02
C PRO A 256 0.45 3.99 13.52
N ASP A 257 -0.67 4.13 14.22
CA ASP A 257 -0.81 4.31 15.67
C ASP A 257 -0.88 3.00 16.46
N LEU A 258 -0.54 1.85 15.87
CA LEU A 258 -0.65 0.53 16.51
C LEU A 258 0.14 0.44 17.83
N ASP A 259 1.35 0.98 17.86
CA ASP A 259 2.19 0.95 19.08
C ASP A 259 1.61 1.80 20.23
N GLU A 260 0.76 2.76 19.91
CA GLU A 260 0.04 3.59 20.88
C GLU A 260 -1.26 2.94 21.36
N ILE A 261 -1.80 1.99 20.60
CA ILE A 261 -3.08 1.31 20.87
C ILE A 261 -2.85 -0.04 21.54
N VAL A 262 -2.00 -0.87 20.93
CA VAL A 262 -1.75 -2.24 21.34
C VAL A 262 -0.26 -2.60 21.22
N PRO A 263 0.61 -1.93 22.03
CA PRO A 263 2.03 -2.24 22.05
C PRO A 263 2.24 -3.73 22.41
N LEU A 264 3.28 -4.34 21.85
CA LEU A 264 3.62 -5.73 22.16
C LEU A 264 4.07 -5.88 23.63
N PRO A 265 3.85 -7.06 24.26
CA PRO A 265 4.41 -7.35 25.56
C PRO A 265 5.95 -7.17 25.57
N PRO A 266 6.55 -6.73 26.69
CA PRO A 266 5.96 -6.57 28.04
C PRO A 266 5.30 -5.20 28.30
N ALA A 267 5.15 -4.35 27.28
CA ALA A 267 4.54 -3.05 27.46
C ALA A 267 3.10 -3.16 27.99
N LYS A 268 2.72 -2.22 28.86
CA LYS A 268 1.35 -2.14 29.37
C LYS A 268 0.43 -1.54 28.32
N LEU A 269 -0.79 -2.05 28.26
CA LEU A 269 -1.81 -1.49 27.37
C LEU A 269 -2.29 -0.13 27.89
N PRO A 270 -2.24 0.92 27.06
CA PRO A 270 -2.88 2.20 27.37
C PRO A 270 -4.40 2.11 27.26
N ALA A 271 -5.11 3.14 27.76
CA ALA A 271 -6.52 3.30 27.47
C ALA A 271 -6.73 3.49 25.97
N TRP A 272 -7.82 2.87 25.44
CA TRP A 272 -8.16 3.00 24.03
C TRP A 272 -9.70 3.00 23.87
N ASP A 273 -10.20 3.87 23.02
CA ASP A 273 -11.64 4.02 22.75
C ASP A 273 -12.17 3.09 21.64
N GLY A 274 -11.31 2.22 21.08
CA GLY A 274 -11.70 1.25 20.05
C GLY A 274 -11.61 1.76 18.61
N LYS A 275 -11.06 2.95 18.38
CA LYS A 275 -10.88 3.49 17.03
C LYS A 275 -9.40 3.65 16.69
N ILE A 276 -9.03 3.28 15.45
CA ILE A 276 -7.70 3.57 14.87
C ILE A 276 -7.66 4.97 14.26
N ALA A 277 -6.46 5.53 14.08
CA ALA A 277 -6.30 6.88 13.53
C ALA A 277 -6.95 7.06 12.15
N PHE A 278 -6.82 6.07 11.26
CA PHE A 278 -7.49 6.09 9.96
C PHE A 278 -9.01 6.21 10.10
N GLN A 279 -9.63 5.43 11.00
CA GLN A 279 -11.07 5.47 11.24
C GLN A 279 -11.51 6.85 11.74
N ARG A 280 -10.77 7.46 12.66
CA ARG A 280 -11.05 8.81 13.15
C ARG A 280 -11.02 9.84 12.02
N TRP A 281 -10.01 9.75 11.15
CA TRP A 281 -9.90 10.64 10.00
C TRP A 281 -11.06 10.43 9.02
N TYR A 282 -11.37 9.18 8.69
CA TYR A 282 -12.43 8.83 7.75
C TYR A 282 -13.84 9.23 8.23
N GLU A 283 -14.12 9.02 9.50
CA GLU A 283 -15.40 9.38 10.14
C GLU A 283 -15.47 10.87 10.53
N GLY A 284 -14.37 11.58 10.51
CA GLY A 284 -14.26 12.98 10.90
C GLY A 284 -14.75 13.96 9.83
N ALA A 285 -14.56 15.23 10.09
CA ALA A 285 -14.93 16.29 9.16
C ALA A 285 -14.06 16.24 7.89
N SER A 286 -14.68 16.60 6.74
CA SER A 286 -13.95 16.76 5.49
C SER A 286 -12.78 17.74 5.65
N PRO A 287 -11.61 17.46 5.05
CA PRO A 287 -10.56 18.46 4.94
C PRO A 287 -11.09 19.75 4.29
N PRO A 288 -10.53 20.91 4.63
CA PRO A 288 -10.95 22.18 4.02
C PRO A 288 -10.85 22.12 2.48
N LYS A 289 -11.88 22.62 1.81
CA LYS A 289 -11.83 22.74 0.35
C LYS A 289 -10.73 23.74 -0.04
N PRO A 290 -9.79 23.36 -0.93
CA PRO A 290 -8.80 24.30 -1.45
C PRO A 290 -9.47 25.53 -2.08
N SER A 291 -8.88 26.72 -1.86
CA SER A 291 -9.41 27.95 -2.47
C SER A 291 -9.25 27.93 -4.00
N GLU A 292 -10.13 28.61 -4.71
CA GLU A 292 -10.01 28.72 -6.17
C GLU A 292 -8.75 29.51 -6.57
N GLU A 293 -8.27 30.44 -5.74
CA GLU A 293 -7.00 31.14 -5.94
C GLU A 293 -5.82 30.17 -5.91
N LEU A 294 -5.76 29.27 -4.93
CA LEU A 294 -4.72 28.23 -4.87
C LEU A 294 -4.81 27.29 -6.06
N MET A 295 -6.01 26.87 -6.44
CA MET A 295 -6.24 26.02 -7.60
C MET A 295 -5.76 26.68 -8.89
N GLN A 296 -6.07 27.97 -9.09
CA GLN A 296 -5.63 28.73 -10.25
C GLN A 296 -4.11 28.87 -10.28
N GLN A 297 -3.49 29.21 -9.14
CA GLN A 297 -2.04 29.33 -9.03
C GLN A 297 -1.34 28.04 -9.45
N LEU A 298 -1.74 26.89 -8.89
CA LEU A 298 -1.13 25.60 -9.18
C LEU A 298 -1.42 25.12 -10.61
N ALA A 299 -2.60 25.37 -11.13
CA ALA A 299 -2.95 25.10 -12.52
C ALA A 299 -2.07 25.90 -13.49
N ASP A 300 -1.90 27.19 -13.25
CA ASP A 300 -1.05 28.05 -14.08
C ASP A 300 0.42 27.64 -14.06
N GLN A 301 0.96 27.27 -12.89
CA GLN A 301 2.32 26.75 -12.75
C GLN A 301 2.56 25.51 -13.61
N ALA A 302 1.55 24.66 -13.76
CA ALA A 302 1.62 23.42 -14.52
C ALA A 302 1.11 23.55 -15.98
N GLY A 303 0.66 24.73 -16.40
CA GLY A 303 0.10 24.96 -17.74
C GLY A 303 -1.25 24.27 -17.95
N LEU A 304 -2.04 24.10 -16.88
CA LEU A 304 -3.32 23.40 -16.90
C LEU A 304 -4.51 24.37 -16.84
N ASP A 305 -5.63 23.93 -17.39
CA ASP A 305 -6.93 24.54 -17.17
C ASP A 305 -7.42 24.20 -15.76
N VAL A 306 -7.77 25.23 -14.97
CA VAL A 306 -8.15 25.06 -13.55
C VAL A 306 -9.45 24.26 -13.37
N ASN A 307 -10.36 24.31 -14.35
CA ASN A 307 -11.66 23.64 -14.25
C ASN A 307 -11.57 22.13 -14.56
N THR A 308 -10.60 21.74 -15.36
CA THR A 308 -10.47 20.34 -15.83
C THR A 308 -9.21 19.65 -15.32
N GLY A 309 -8.17 20.41 -14.97
CA GLY A 309 -6.84 19.88 -14.69
C GLY A 309 -6.12 19.32 -15.93
N LEU A 310 -6.63 19.56 -17.12
CA LEU A 310 -6.01 19.14 -18.38
C LEU A 310 -5.14 20.27 -18.96
N PRO A 311 -4.16 19.95 -19.84
CA PRO A 311 -3.34 20.96 -20.49
C PRO A 311 -4.19 22.02 -21.20
N LYS A 312 -3.80 23.28 -21.06
CA LYS A 312 -4.42 24.38 -21.83
C LYS A 312 -4.27 24.09 -23.33
N LYS A 313 -5.33 24.35 -24.11
CA LYS A 313 -5.28 24.21 -25.56
C LYS A 313 -4.51 25.37 -26.18
#